data_16a2ef2b77c02c68587b9067bc11e144
#
_entry.id   16a2ef2b77c02c68587b9067bc11e144
#
_cell.length_a   1.000
_cell.length_b   1.000
_cell.length_c   1.000
_cell.angle_alpha   90.00
_cell.angle_beta   90.00
_cell.angle_gamma   90.00
#
_symmetry.space_group_name_H-M   'P 1'
#
loop_
_entity.id
_entity.type
_entity.pdbx_description
1 polymer ?
#
loop_
_entity_poly.entity_id
_entity_poly.type
_entity_poly.pdbx_seq_one_letter_code
_entity_poly.pdbx_strand_id
1 'polypeptide(L)'
;MQTATHPAAPSTAPLPGAWGRIDWSPPVPDHFLIPEHHYRMRGDCSFLTPEQRVRLNHLAVRFSCESFVHFERYVIEYLERYPARLGPLPERRVRCFIDEERVHVDAFYAALERLRPELHAGRRLQMHRWSWVDRLLLRLSPSVTFFLLAALFEEMTLYVPVVMDERPEESYPPLHEVMRLHAREERGHVALDERVLAHAAKEQPRWRVGLQVLLMLGVMACVGMQMDRAWKRGVEQFARDEGLTPRQRRALYGKRLSTSDEMGVRSFSKRLASSPLCGAGLLRAVLDRLT
;
A
#
# COMPACT_ATOMS: atom_id res chain seq x y z
N MET A 1 0.48 -31.02 9.92
CA MET A 1 -0.28 -30.18 8.96
C MET A 1 -1.24 -29.35 9.78
N GLN A 2 -0.82 -28.16 10.19
CA GLN A 2 -1.73 -27.21 10.83
C GLN A 2 -2.59 -26.60 9.72
N THR A 3 -3.90 -26.76 9.86
CA THR A 3 -4.91 -26.15 9.01
C THR A 3 -4.62 -24.65 8.90
N ALA A 4 -4.47 -24.15 7.68
CA ALA A 4 -4.37 -22.73 7.39
C ALA A 4 -5.62 -22.05 7.97
N THR A 5 -5.46 -21.41 9.10
CA THR A 5 -6.49 -20.51 9.64
C THR A 5 -6.71 -19.45 8.57
N HIS A 6 -7.90 -19.43 7.98
CA HIS A 6 -8.36 -18.26 7.23
C HIS A 6 -8.14 -17.04 8.14
N PRO A 7 -7.59 -15.94 7.61
CA PRO A 7 -7.56 -14.71 8.39
C PRO A 7 -8.95 -14.44 8.94
N ALA A 8 -8.99 -14.06 10.21
CA ALA A 8 -10.23 -13.84 10.94
C ALA A 8 -11.21 -13.04 10.08
N ALA A 9 -12.48 -13.46 10.10
CA ALA A 9 -13.53 -12.71 9.45
C ALA A 9 -13.46 -11.26 9.97
N PRO A 10 -13.53 -10.27 9.09
CA PRO A 10 -13.42 -8.88 9.50
C PRO A 10 -14.49 -8.56 10.54
N SER A 11 -14.11 -7.73 11.51
CA SER A 11 -15.02 -7.28 12.56
C SER A 11 -16.25 -6.58 11.95
N THR A 12 -17.43 -6.99 12.34
CA THR A 12 -18.68 -6.23 12.08
C THR A 12 -18.88 -5.11 13.10
N ALA A 13 -17.95 -4.96 14.05
CA ALA A 13 -17.99 -3.91 15.06
C ALA A 13 -17.72 -2.54 14.40
N PRO A 14 -18.32 -1.46 14.91
CA PRO A 14 -18.01 -0.11 14.46
C PRO A 14 -16.52 0.19 14.67
N LEU A 15 -15.93 0.91 13.72
CA LEU A 15 -14.53 1.33 13.80
C LEU A 15 -14.27 2.13 15.10
N PRO A 16 -13.12 1.96 15.75
CA PRO A 16 -12.85 2.61 17.03
C PRO A 16 -12.47 4.11 16.88
N GLY A 17 -12.65 4.88 17.94
CA GLY A 17 -12.08 6.21 18.10
C GLY A 17 -12.39 7.20 16.96
N ALA A 18 -11.35 7.78 16.36
CA ALA A 18 -11.47 8.74 15.26
C ALA A 18 -12.03 8.08 14.00
N TRP A 19 -11.67 6.84 13.73
CA TRP A 19 -12.15 6.06 12.60
C TRP A 19 -13.67 5.84 12.61
N GLY A 20 -14.27 5.64 13.80
CA GLY A 20 -15.72 5.52 13.95
C GLY A 20 -16.49 6.84 13.76
N ARG A 21 -15.79 7.97 13.66
CA ARG A 21 -16.39 9.29 13.42
C ARG A 21 -16.37 9.71 11.96
N ILE A 22 -15.83 8.89 11.07
CA ILE A 22 -15.85 9.18 9.63
C ILE A 22 -17.31 9.26 9.17
N ASP A 23 -17.69 10.39 8.61
CA ASP A 23 -19.02 10.56 8.06
C ASP A 23 -19.13 9.90 6.67
N TRP A 24 -19.74 8.73 6.63
CA TRP A 24 -20.00 7.99 5.42
C TRP A 24 -21.32 8.36 4.73
N SER A 25 -22.06 9.36 5.22
CA SER A 25 -23.35 9.78 4.65
C SER A 25 -23.26 10.41 3.26
N PRO A 26 -22.18 11.15 2.90
CA PRO A 26 -22.08 11.69 1.55
C PRO A 26 -22.12 10.59 0.50
N PRO A 27 -22.93 10.72 -0.56
CA PRO A 27 -22.93 9.74 -1.67
C PRO A 27 -21.57 9.74 -2.37
N VAL A 28 -21.23 8.59 -2.99
CA VAL A 28 -20.07 8.53 -3.88
C VAL A 28 -20.31 9.49 -5.05
N PRO A 29 -19.43 10.44 -5.29
CA PRO A 29 -19.66 11.46 -6.31
C PRO A 29 -19.51 10.96 -7.74
N ASP A 30 -20.15 11.64 -8.67
CA ASP A 30 -19.97 11.43 -10.11
C ASP A 30 -18.77 12.20 -10.68
N HIS A 31 -17.82 12.58 -9.82
CA HIS A 31 -16.56 13.22 -10.18
C HIS A 31 -15.36 12.44 -9.60
N PHE A 32 -14.16 13.00 -9.66
CA PHE A 32 -12.97 12.35 -9.12
C PHE A 32 -13.09 12.09 -7.61
N LEU A 33 -12.53 10.94 -7.18
CA LEU A 33 -12.43 10.57 -5.75
C LEU A 33 -11.10 11.04 -5.13
N ILE A 34 -10.10 11.19 -5.96
CA ILE A 34 -8.78 11.77 -5.68
C ILE A 34 -8.40 12.65 -6.86
N PRO A 35 -7.66 13.76 -6.67
CA PRO A 35 -7.29 14.66 -7.75
C PRO A 35 -6.75 13.96 -8.98
N GLU A 36 -7.22 14.34 -10.17
CA GLU A 36 -6.91 13.63 -11.42
C GLU A 36 -5.40 13.51 -11.66
N HIS A 37 -4.64 14.54 -11.32
CA HIS A 37 -3.19 14.56 -11.53
C HIS A 37 -2.44 13.48 -10.75
N HIS A 38 -3.01 12.98 -9.66
CA HIS A 38 -2.44 11.89 -8.87
C HIS A 38 -2.29 10.60 -9.68
N TYR A 39 -3.26 10.31 -10.56
CA TYR A 39 -3.28 9.07 -11.36
C TYR A 39 -2.88 9.24 -12.82
N ARG A 40 -2.52 10.46 -13.27
CA ARG A 40 -2.11 10.74 -14.67
C ARG A 40 -0.96 9.86 -15.18
N MET A 41 -0.34 9.12 -14.31
CA MET A 41 0.97 8.57 -14.57
C MET A 41 0.98 7.12 -14.99
N ARG A 42 -0.16 6.45 -14.95
CA ARG A 42 -0.21 5.03 -15.31
C ARG A 42 -0.33 4.78 -16.81
N GLY A 43 -0.58 5.81 -17.60
CA GLY A 43 -0.65 5.72 -19.06
C GLY A 43 -1.13 7.00 -19.71
N ASP A 44 -1.22 6.99 -21.06
CA ASP A 44 -1.85 8.07 -21.80
C ASP A 44 -3.37 7.95 -21.71
N CYS A 45 -4.01 8.93 -21.09
CA CYS A 45 -5.46 9.04 -20.91
C CYS A 45 -6.09 10.14 -21.77
N SER A 46 -5.31 10.80 -22.66
CA SER A 46 -5.74 11.96 -23.43
C SER A 46 -6.92 11.68 -24.38
N PHE A 47 -7.09 10.42 -24.79
CA PHE A 47 -8.18 9.98 -25.66
C PHE A 47 -9.48 9.63 -24.92
N LEU A 48 -9.48 9.62 -23.58
CA LEU A 48 -10.66 9.34 -22.79
C LEU A 48 -11.57 10.56 -22.67
N THR A 49 -12.88 10.34 -22.70
CA THR A 49 -13.85 11.39 -22.38
C THR A 49 -13.72 11.79 -20.91
N PRO A 50 -14.25 12.96 -20.49
CA PRO A 50 -14.28 13.35 -19.08
C PRO A 50 -14.91 12.29 -18.18
N GLU A 51 -16.03 11.71 -18.60
CA GLU A 51 -16.75 10.67 -17.84
C GLU A 51 -15.93 9.38 -17.74
N GLN A 52 -15.23 8.99 -18.80
CA GLN A 52 -14.34 7.83 -18.79
C GLN A 52 -13.15 8.06 -17.86
N ARG A 53 -12.62 9.29 -17.79
CA ARG A 53 -11.55 9.63 -16.84
C ARG A 53 -12.01 9.52 -15.39
N VAL A 54 -13.22 9.98 -15.08
CA VAL A 54 -13.83 9.80 -13.75
C VAL A 54 -13.93 8.32 -13.40
N ARG A 55 -14.47 7.48 -14.30
CA ARG A 55 -14.58 6.03 -14.05
C ARG A 55 -13.22 5.34 -13.89
N LEU A 56 -12.21 5.77 -14.64
CA LEU A 56 -10.83 5.28 -14.48
C LEU A 56 -10.23 5.70 -13.13
N ASN A 57 -10.51 6.92 -12.67
CA ASN A 57 -10.11 7.40 -11.35
C ASN A 57 -10.75 6.55 -10.24
N HIS A 58 -12.03 6.26 -10.33
CA HIS A 58 -12.74 5.38 -9.40
C HIS A 58 -12.13 3.96 -9.39
N LEU A 59 -11.77 3.42 -10.55
CA LEU A 59 -11.07 2.14 -10.66
C LEU A 59 -9.72 2.19 -9.96
N ALA A 60 -8.94 3.26 -10.18
CA ALA A 60 -7.61 3.42 -9.60
C ALA A 60 -7.67 3.56 -8.07
N VAL A 61 -8.65 4.30 -7.55
CA VAL A 61 -8.88 4.42 -6.10
C VAL A 61 -9.24 3.08 -5.46
N ARG A 62 -10.15 2.33 -6.07
CA ARG A 62 -10.48 0.97 -5.60
C ARG A 62 -9.25 0.08 -5.58
N PHE A 63 -8.46 0.09 -6.65
CA PHE A 63 -7.22 -0.67 -6.72
C PHE A 63 -6.25 -0.27 -5.61
N SER A 64 -6.11 1.02 -5.30
CA SER A 64 -5.26 1.50 -4.21
C SER A 64 -5.77 1.02 -2.85
N CYS A 65 -7.08 1.14 -2.57
CA CYS A 65 -7.65 0.62 -1.33
C CYS A 65 -7.47 -0.90 -1.19
N GLU A 66 -7.66 -1.67 -2.26
CA GLU A 66 -7.39 -3.12 -2.25
C GLU A 66 -5.91 -3.43 -2.02
N SER A 67 -5.02 -2.60 -2.52
CA SER A 67 -3.58 -2.72 -2.33
C SER A 67 -3.19 -2.45 -0.88
N PHE A 68 -3.78 -1.43 -0.25
CA PHE A 68 -3.60 -1.16 1.17
C PHE A 68 -4.08 -2.35 2.01
N VAL A 69 -5.32 -2.82 1.83
CA VAL A 69 -5.81 -4.01 2.53
C VAL A 69 -4.87 -5.21 2.37
N HIS A 70 -4.32 -5.41 1.17
CA HIS A 70 -3.38 -6.50 0.92
C HIS A 70 -2.10 -6.31 1.73
N PHE A 71 -1.56 -5.10 1.73
CA PHE A 71 -0.30 -4.77 2.40
C PHE A 71 -0.43 -4.81 3.93
N GLU A 72 -1.46 -4.19 4.52
CA GLU A 72 -1.72 -4.24 5.96
C GLU A 72 -1.87 -5.69 6.47
N ARG A 73 -2.56 -6.52 5.71
CA ARG A 73 -2.64 -7.96 6.02
C ARG A 73 -1.28 -8.65 5.95
N TYR A 74 -0.38 -8.18 5.09
CA TYR A 74 0.98 -8.69 4.99
C TYR A 74 1.77 -8.32 6.26
N VAL A 75 1.59 -7.10 6.76
CA VAL A 75 2.21 -6.62 8.01
C VAL A 75 1.68 -7.41 9.20
N ILE A 76 0.36 -7.51 9.37
CA ILE A 76 -0.28 -8.28 10.45
C ILE A 76 0.25 -9.72 10.49
N GLU A 77 0.19 -10.41 9.37
CA GLU A 77 0.60 -11.82 9.25
C GLU A 77 2.09 -12.01 9.60
N TYR A 78 2.97 -11.07 9.22
CA TYR A 78 4.37 -11.13 9.57
C TYR A 78 4.60 -10.91 11.06
N LEU A 79 4.00 -9.89 11.63
CA LEU A 79 4.14 -9.56 13.05
C LEU A 79 3.64 -10.70 13.96
N GLU A 80 2.53 -11.34 13.59
CA GLU A 80 1.96 -12.45 14.34
C GLU A 80 2.77 -13.74 14.24
N ARG A 81 3.27 -14.07 13.04
CA ARG A 81 3.94 -15.36 12.79
C ARG A 81 5.41 -15.39 13.16
N TYR A 82 6.08 -14.25 13.15
CA TYR A 82 7.53 -14.19 13.31
C TYR A 82 7.99 -13.29 14.45
N PRO A 83 7.44 -13.43 15.67
CA PRO A 83 7.78 -12.56 16.79
C PRO A 83 9.28 -12.56 17.11
N ALA A 84 9.96 -13.68 16.91
CA ALA A 84 11.41 -13.78 17.08
C ALA A 84 12.24 -12.93 16.10
N ARG A 85 11.63 -12.42 15.03
CA ARG A 85 12.28 -11.55 14.02
C ARG A 85 12.11 -10.06 14.29
N LEU A 86 11.33 -9.69 15.30
CA LEU A 86 10.94 -8.30 15.57
C LEU A 86 12.00 -7.51 16.35
N GLY A 87 13.09 -8.19 16.76
CA GLY A 87 14.22 -7.55 17.44
C GLY A 87 13.82 -6.95 18.80
N PRO A 88 14.16 -5.67 19.07
CA PRO A 88 14.03 -5.06 20.38
C PRO A 88 12.61 -4.54 20.67
N LEU A 89 11.62 -4.84 19.83
CA LEU A 89 10.27 -4.31 20.01
C LEU A 89 9.58 -4.96 21.22
N PRO A 90 9.10 -4.14 22.20
CA PRO A 90 8.30 -4.67 23.29
C PRO A 90 7.00 -5.30 22.74
N GLU A 91 6.60 -6.46 23.29
CA GLU A 91 5.40 -7.19 22.88
C GLU A 91 4.15 -6.31 22.87
N ARG A 92 4.01 -5.41 23.86
CA ARG A 92 2.90 -4.45 23.91
C ARG A 92 2.87 -3.54 22.66
N ARG A 93 4.03 -3.10 22.18
CA ARG A 93 4.11 -2.25 20.98
C ARG A 93 3.73 -3.02 19.72
N VAL A 94 4.19 -4.25 19.61
CA VAL A 94 3.82 -5.14 18.50
C VAL A 94 2.30 -5.37 18.49
N ARG A 95 1.69 -5.62 19.63
CA ARG A 95 0.22 -5.77 19.72
C ARG A 95 -0.51 -4.49 19.30
N CYS A 96 -0.10 -3.32 19.79
CA CYS A 96 -0.70 -2.05 19.36
C CYS A 96 -0.59 -1.88 17.84
N PHE A 97 0.58 -2.18 17.26
CA PHE A 97 0.79 -2.10 15.82
C PHE A 97 -0.20 -3.02 15.07
N ILE A 98 -0.30 -4.29 15.46
CA ILE A 98 -1.23 -5.24 14.85
C ILE A 98 -2.69 -4.76 14.95
N ASP A 99 -3.08 -4.18 16.08
CA ASP A 99 -4.45 -3.70 16.31
C ASP A 99 -4.74 -2.46 15.46
N GLU A 100 -3.77 -1.54 15.28
CA GLU A 100 -3.85 -0.39 14.38
C GLU A 100 -4.01 -0.86 12.92
N GLU A 101 -3.17 -1.81 12.46
CA GLU A 101 -3.27 -2.37 11.11
C GLU A 101 -4.62 -3.07 10.83
N ARG A 102 -5.19 -3.72 11.81
CA ARG A 102 -6.54 -4.30 11.67
C ARG A 102 -7.61 -3.22 11.46
N VAL A 103 -7.48 -2.09 12.14
CA VAL A 103 -8.37 -0.94 11.96
C VAL A 103 -8.20 -0.35 10.56
N HIS A 104 -6.97 -0.25 10.05
CA HIS A 104 -6.69 0.20 8.67
C HIS A 104 -7.38 -0.73 7.66
N VAL A 105 -7.22 -2.05 7.80
CA VAL A 105 -7.89 -3.05 6.95
C VAL A 105 -9.40 -2.83 6.95
N ASP A 106 -10.01 -2.67 8.12
CA ASP A 106 -11.46 -2.48 8.26
C ASP A 106 -11.93 -1.16 7.65
N ALA A 107 -11.16 -0.07 7.81
CA ALA A 107 -11.45 1.23 7.23
C ALA A 107 -11.39 1.21 5.69
N PHE A 108 -10.36 0.58 5.11
CA PHE A 108 -10.26 0.43 3.66
C PHE A 108 -11.34 -0.48 3.09
N TYR A 109 -11.77 -1.51 3.81
CA TYR A 109 -12.93 -2.31 3.40
C TYR A 109 -14.23 -1.51 3.47
N ALA A 110 -14.42 -0.66 4.47
CA ALA A 110 -15.58 0.24 4.51
C ALA A 110 -15.62 1.19 3.31
N ALA A 111 -14.46 1.73 2.91
CA ALA A 111 -14.35 2.52 1.68
C ALA A 111 -14.69 1.70 0.43
N LEU A 112 -14.15 0.50 0.29
CA LEU A 112 -14.38 -0.39 -0.86
C LEU A 112 -15.85 -0.80 -0.99
N GLU A 113 -16.52 -1.11 0.11
CA GLU A 113 -17.94 -1.45 0.16
C GLU A 113 -18.83 -0.28 -0.27
N ARG A 114 -18.40 0.96 -0.01
CA ARG A 114 -19.08 2.17 -0.51
C ARG A 114 -18.86 2.39 -2.00
N LEU A 115 -17.61 2.20 -2.45
CA LEU A 115 -17.25 2.45 -3.85
C LEU A 115 -17.82 1.40 -4.82
N ARG A 116 -17.85 0.14 -4.43
CA ARG A 116 -18.37 -0.98 -5.25
C ARG A 116 -18.83 -2.14 -4.36
N PRO A 117 -19.98 -2.01 -3.69
CA PRO A 117 -20.46 -3.01 -2.73
C PRO A 117 -20.62 -4.40 -3.35
N GLU A 118 -21.03 -4.49 -4.62
CA GLU A 118 -21.24 -5.76 -5.33
C GLU A 118 -19.92 -6.53 -5.57
N LEU A 119 -18.78 -5.84 -5.61
CA LEU A 119 -17.49 -6.48 -5.77
C LEU A 119 -16.86 -6.91 -4.44
N HIS A 120 -17.19 -6.23 -3.36
CA HIS A 120 -16.54 -6.39 -2.06
C HIS A 120 -17.43 -7.03 -1.00
N ALA A 121 -18.60 -7.53 -1.38
CA ALA A 121 -19.46 -8.31 -0.51
C ALA A 121 -18.67 -9.49 0.10
N GLY A 122 -18.71 -9.61 1.43
CA GLY A 122 -17.93 -10.59 2.19
C GLY A 122 -16.42 -10.27 2.26
N ARG A 123 -16.04 -9.03 2.00
CA ARG A 123 -14.69 -8.49 2.16
C ARG A 123 -13.62 -9.30 1.42
N ARG A 124 -13.84 -9.54 0.14
CA ARG A 124 -12.90 -10.22 -0.76
C ARG A 124 -12.24 -9.21 -1.67
N LEU A 125 -10.90 -9.26 -1.75
CA LEU A 125 -10.16 -8.49 -2.76
C LEU A 125 -10.46 -9.04 -4.16
N GLN A 126 -10.71 -8.13 -5.11
CA GLN A 126 -11.02 -8.47 -6.49
C GLN A 126 -9.83 -8.29 -7.44
N MET A 127 -9.04 -7.24 -7.23
CA MET A 127 -7.92 -6.91 -8.09
C MET A 127 -6.61 -7.57 -7.66
N HIS A 128 -6.35 -7.62 -6.36
CA HIS A 128 -5.15 -8.22 -5.80
C HIS A 128 -5.52 -9.20 -4.68
N ARG A 129 -5.39 -10.49 -4.95
CA ARG A 129 -5.76 -11.56 -4.02
C ARG A 129 -4.54 -12.13 -3.34
N TRP A 130 -4.66 -12.37 -2.03
CA TRP A 130 -3.66 -13.10 -1.26
C TRP A 130 -3.39 -14.48 -1.86
N SER A 131 -2.13 -14.75 -2.22
CA SER A 131 -1.71 -15.96 -2.93
C SER A 131 -0.75 -16.82 -2.10
N TRP A 132 -0.42 -18.02 -2.58
CA TRP A 132 0.65 -18.83 -1.99
C TRP A 132 2.01 -18.13 -2.11
N VAL A 133 2.21 -17.29 -3.13
CA VAL A 133 3.43 -16.50 -3.33
C VAL A 133 3.62 -15.52 -2.18
N ASP A 134 2.57 -14.83 -1.76
CA ASP A 134 2.64 -13.89 -0.64
C ASP A 134 3.09 -14.58 0.65
N ARG A 135 2.55 -15.78 0.93
CA ARG A 135 2.97 -16.59 2.09
C ARG A 135 4.42 -17.06 2.00
N LEU A 136 4.88 -17.40 0.80
CA LEU A 136 6.27 -17.78 0.58
C LEU A 136 7.20 -16.58 0.78
N LEU A 137 6.84 -15.41 0.24
CA LEU A 137 7.61 -14.18 0.41
C LEU A 137 7.71 -13.79 1.89
N LEU A 138 6.61 -13.84 2.64
CA LEU A 138 6.62 -13.65 4.10
C LEU A 138 7.57 -14.60 4.82
N ARG A 139 7.49 -15.89 4.49
CA ARG A 139 8.33 -16.90 5.12
C ARG A 139 9.82 -16.68 4.84
N LEU A 140 10.15 -16.26 3.63
CA LEU A 140 11.53 -16.02 3.19
C LEU A 140 12.07 -14.67 3.62
N SER A 141 11.22 -13.71 4.02
CA SER A 141 11.65 -12.38 4.41
C SER A 141 12.23 -12.35 5.83
N PRO A 142 13.55 -12.14 5.99
CA PRO A 142 14.13 -11.82 7.30
C PRO A 142 13.75 -10.39 7.72
N SER A 143 14.01 -10.02 8.98
CA SER A 143 13.57 -8.74 9.55
C SER A 143 13.93 -7.52 8.71
N VAL A 144 15.18 -7.37 8.30
CA VAL A 144 15.61 -6.20 7.50
C VAL A 144 14.87 -6.13 6.17
N THR A 145 14.70 -7.26 5.48
CA THR A 145 13.93 -7.33 4.22
C THR A 145 12.51 -6.87 4.43
N PHE A 146 11.85 -7.37 5.47
CA PHE A 146 10.46 -7.05 5.76
C PHE A 146 10.29 -5.58 6.16
N PHE A 147 11.04 -5.10 7.16
CA PHE A 147 10.91 -3.74 7.66
C PHE A 147 11.36 -2.65 6.67
N LEU A 148 12.28 -2.96 5.75
CA LEU A 148 12.57 -2.05 4.62
C LEU A 148 11.39 -1.96 3.65
N LEU A 149 10.73 -3.08 3.39
CA LEU A 149 9.55 -3.10 2.51
C LEU A 149 8.37 -2.38 3.19
N ALA A 150 8.11 -2.65 4.47
CA ALA A 150 7.08 -2.00 5.26
C ALA A 150 7.29 -0.48 5.27
N ALA A 151 8.46 -0.01 5.72
CA ALA A 151 8.80 1.41 5.76
C ALA A 151 8.66 2.11 4.39
N LEU A 152 8.98 1.45 3.29
CA LEU A 152 8.77 2.02 1.96
C LEU A 152 7.28 2.23 1.64
N PHE A 153 6.44 1.22 1.90
CA PHE A 153 5.01 1.31 1.63
C PHE A 153 4.32 2.31 2.55
N GLU A 154 4.61 2.27 3.85
CA GLU A 154 4.09 3.23 4.83
C GLU A 154 4.50 4.66 4.48
N GLU A 155 5.76 4.90 4.08
CA GLU A 155 6.21 6.23 3.63
C GLU A 155 5.44 6.71 2.39
N MET A 156 5.09 5.82 1.46
CA MET A 156 4.28 6.19 0.28
C MET A 156 2.87 6.62 0.68
N THR A 157 2.27 6.00 1.68
CA THR A 157 0.91 6.32 2.14
C THR A 157 0.82 7.71 2.79
N LEU A 158 1.91 8.20 3.41
CA LEU A 158 1.94 9.52 4.05
C LEU A 158 1.61 10.68 3.11
N TYR A 159 1.82 10.50 1.82
CA TYR A 159 1.67 11.57 0.83
C TYR A 159 0.33 11.56 0.10
N VAL A 160 -0.49 10.52 0.27
CA VAL A 160 -1.83 10.47 -0.34
C VAL A 160 -2.71 11.64 0.13
N PRO A 161 -2.86 11.89 1.45
CA PRO A 161 -3.68 13.03 1.90
C PRO A 161 -3.06 14.37 1.51
N VAL A 162 -1.73 14.49 1.38
CA VAL A 162 -1.07 15.72 0.91
C VAL A 162 -1.55 16.08 -0.49
N VAL A 163 -1.61 15.10 -1.40
CA VAL A 163 -2.12 15.32 -2.76
C VAL A 163 -3.62 15.64 -2.76
N MET A 164 -4.39 15.03 -1.85
CA MET A 164 -5.82 15.31 -1.71
C MET A 164 -6.08 16.71 -1.12
N ASP A 165 -5.21 17.20 -0.23
CA ASP A 165 -5.28 18.55 0.33
C ASP A 165 -4.99 19.65 -0.70
N GLU A 166 -4.29 19.33 -1.82
CA GLU A 166 -4.04 20.30 -2.90
C GLU A 166 -5.32 20.68 -3.66
N ARG A 167 -6.27 19.74 -3.76
CA ARG A 167 -7.57 19.95 -4.44
C ARG A 167 -8.68 19.21 -3.69
N PRO A 168 -9.10 19.72 -2.54
CA PRO A 168 -10.12 19.08 -1.72
C PRO A 168 -11.46 18.95 -2.42
N GLU A 169 -11.78 19.85 -3.35
CA GLU A 169 -12.99 19.81 -4.17
C GLU A 169 -13.02 18.65 -5.19
N GLU A 170 -11.87 18.11 -5.56
CA GLU A 170 -11.73 16.92 -6.38
C GLU A 170 -11.62 15.64 -5.53
N SER A 171 -11.80 15.73 -4.22
CA SER A 171 -11.60 14.62 -3.30
C SER A 171 -12.92 14.19 -2.65
N TYR A 172 -13.15 12.88 -2.55
CA TYR A 172 -14.29 12.33 -1.82
C TYR A 172 -14.05 12.45 -0.31
N PRO A 173 -14.84 13.27 0.44
CA PRO A 173 -14.53 13.60 1.82
C PRO A 173 -14.33 12.42 2.77
N PRO A 174 -15.18 11.36 2.77
CA PRO A 174 -14.95 10.21 3.64
C PRO A 174 -13.63 9.49 3.33
N LEU A 175 -13.27 9.34 2.06
CA LEU A 175 -12.00 8.74 1.64
C LEU A 175 -10.81 9.61 2.05
N HIS A 176 -10.94 10.93 1.92
CA HIS A 176 -9.91 11.87 2.34
C HIS A 176 -9.63 11.73 3.85
N GLU A 177 -10.68 11.63 4.67
CA GLU A 177 -10.52 11.42 6.12
C GLU A 177 -9.88 10.06 6.43
N VAL A 178 -10.25 8.98 5.72
CA VAL A 178 -9.55 7.68 5.81
C VAL A 178 -8.06 7.85 5.57
N MET A 179 -7.67 8.50 4.48
CA MET A 179 -6.25 8.69 4.12
C MET A 179 -5.50 9.57 5.13
N ARG A 180 -6.16 10.59 5.71
CA ARG A 180 -5.57 11.45 6.74
C ARG A 180 -5.34 10.72 8.06
N LEU A 181 -6.32 9.92 8.50
CA LEU A 181 -6.21 9.11 9.72
C LEU A 181 -5.11 8.06 9.55
N HIS A 182 -5.12 7.35 8.43
CA HIS A 182 -4.10 6.38 8.07
C HIS A 182 -2.69 6.99 8.10
N ALA A 183 -2.45 8.03 7.31
CA ALA A 183 -1.14 8.69 7.28
C ALA A 183 -0.68 9.26 8.63
N ARG A 184 -1.61 9.59 9.54
CA ARG A 184 -1.26 10.02 10.90
C ARG A 184 -0.68 8.87 11.72
N GLU A 185 -1.27 7.68 11.64
CA GLU A 185 -0.84 6.49 12.38
C GLU A 185 0.43 5.90 11.75
N GLU A 186 0.52 5.88 10.41
CA GLU A 186 1.71 5.40 9.67
C GLU A 186 3.02 6.12 10.03
N ARG A 187 2.97 7.38 10.43
CA ARG A 187 4.17 8.07 10.95
C ARG A 187 4.76 7.37 12.17
N GLY A 188 3.90 6.76 12.99
CA GLY A 188 4.30 5.96 14.14
C GLY A 188 4.94 4.64 13.73
N HIS A 189 4.39 4.00 12.70
CA HIS A 189 4.87 2.73 12.14
C HIS A 189 6.26 2.91 11.49
N VAL A 190 6.41 3.91 10.63
CA VAL A 190 7.73 4.27 10.02
C VAL A 190 8.80 4.46 11.11
N ALA A 191 8.49 5.17 12.20
CA ALA A 191 9.43 5.35 13.30
C ALA A 191 9.75 4.06 14.06
N LEU A 192 8.82 3.11 14.08
CA LEU A 192 9.02 1.78 14.66
C LEU A 192 9.95 0.93 13.79
N ASP A 193 9.69 0.90 12.49
CA ASP A 193 10.47 0.20 11.49
C ASP A 193 11.93 0.67 11.50
N GLU A 194 12.15 1.98 11.56
CA GLU A 194 13.49 2.56 11.67
C GLU A 194 14.26 2.06 12.91
N ARG A 195 13.59 1.85 14.04
CA ARG A 195 14.22 1.28 15.26
C ARG A 195 14.67 -0.16 15.06
N VAL A 196 13.82 -0.98 14.42
CA VAL A 196 14.17 -2.38 14.12
C VAL A 196 15.33 -2.43 13.14
N LEU A 197 15.30 -1.60 12.10
CA LEU A 197 16.36 -1.51 11.10
C LEU A 197 17.68 -1.03 11.71
N ALA A 198 17.64 0.00 12.58
CA ALA A 198 18.82 0.52 13.28
C ALA A 198 19.42 -0.53 14.24
N HIS A 199 18.58 -1.31 14.92
CA HIS A 199 19.05 -2.42 15.77
C HIS A 199 19.70 -3.51 14.90
N ALA A 200 19.05 -3.95 13.84
CA ALA A 200 19.58 -4.96 12.96
C ALA A 200 20.93 -4.54 12.32
N ALA A 201 21.09 -3.26 11.99
CA ALA A 201 22.35 -2.71 11.48
C ALA A 201 23.51 -2.78 12.47
N LYS A 202 23.23 -2.75 13.78
CA LYS A 202 24.24 -2.87 14.85
C LYS A 202 24.58 -4.34 15.16
N GLU A 203 23.57 -5.20 15.19
CA GLU A 203 23.71 -6.59 15.64
C GLU A 203 24.14 -7.57 14.52
N GLN A 204 23.97 -7.17 13.25
CA GLN A 204 24.28 -8.05 12.13
C GLN A 204 25.51 -7.58 11.34
N PRO A 205 26.33 -8.51 10.82
CA PRO A 205 27.45 -8.16 9.95
C PRO A 205 26.93 -7.51 8.65
N ARG A 206 27.66 -6.52 8.15
CA ARG A 206 27.28 -5.70 6.97
C ARG A 206 26.92 -6.52 5.73
N TRP A 207 27.62 -7.63 5.47
CA TRP A 207 27.33 -8.51 4.33
C TRP A 207 25.96 -9.15 4.44
N ARG A 208 25.53 -9.53 5.65
CA ARG A 208 24.21 -10.12 5.90
C ARG A 208 23.10 -9.11 5.70
N VAL A 209 23.29 -7.88 6.16
CA VAL A 209 22.36 -6.76 5.90
C VAL A 209 22.25 -6.51 4.39
N GLY A 210 23.40 -6.45 3.68
CA GLY A 210 23.43 -6.28 2.23
C GLY A 210 22.66 -7.38 1.46
N LEU A 211 22.79 -8.63 1.89
CA LEU A 211 22.01 -9.74 1.30
C LEU A 211 20.49 -9.58 1.53
N GLN A 212 20.09 -9.12 2.71
CA GLN A 212 18.68 -8.87 3.02
C GLN A 212 18.11 -7.70 2.22
N VAL A 213 18.91 -6.68 1.93
CA VAL A 213 18.53 -5.58 1.01
C VAL A 213 18.31 -6.10 -0.41
N LEU A 214 19.22 -6.95 -0.91
CA LEU A 214 19.02 -7.57 -2.24
C LEU A 214 17.75 -8.45 -2.27
N LEU A 215 17.51 -9.19 -1.20
CA LEU A 215 16.28 -9.98 -1.08
C LEU A 215 15.03 -9.08 -1.07
N MET A 216 15.07 -7.93 -0.40
CA MET A 216 13.98 -6.93 -0.41
C MET A 216 13.68 -6.47 -1.84
N LEU A 217 14.70 -6.19 -2.66
CA LEU A 217 14.49 -5.82 -4.06
C LEU A 217 13.81 -6.94 -4.85
N GLY A 218 14.18 -8.20 -4.59
CA GLY A 218 13.52 -9.36 -5.19
C GLY A 218 12.05 -9.50 -4.77
N VAL A 219 11.77 -9.34 -3.47
CA VAL A 219 10.40 -9.35 -2.92
C VAL A 219 9.59 -8.21 -3.53
N MET A 220 10.13 -6.99 -3.55
CA MET A 220 9.48 -5.82 -4.14
C MET A 220 9.16 -6.03 -5.63
N ALA A 221 10.07 -6.63 -6.40
CA ALA A 221 9.82 -6.97 -7.80
C ALA A 221 8.68 -7.99 -7.95
N CYS A 222 8.61 -9.00 -7.09
CA CYS A 222 7.52 -9.98 -7.08
C CYS A 222 6.17 -9.35 -6.73
N VAL A 223 6.12 -8.52 -5.69
CA VAL A 223 4.92 -7.78 -5.28
C VAL A 223 4.49 -6.83 -6.39
N GLY A 224 5.43 -6.06 -6.95
CA GLY A 224 5.17 -5.15 -8.07
C GLY A 224 4.60 -5.85 -9.30
N MET A 225 5.12 -7.05 -9.65
CA MET A 225 4.55 -7.85 -10.73
C MET A 225 3.12 -8.33 -10.44
N GLN A 226 2.80 -8.68 -9.21
CA GLN A 226 1.45 -9.07 -8.81
C GLN A 226 0.48 -7.88 -8.91
N MET A 227 0.91 -6.72 -8.41
CA MET A 227 0.16 -5.46 -8.49
C MET A 227 -0.08 -5.04 -9.94
N ASP A 228 0.95 -5.10 -10.80
CA ASP A 228 0.84 -4.80 -12.23
C ASP A 228 -0.15 -5.73 -12.94
N ARG A 229 -0.11 -7.03 -12.65
CA ARG A 229 -1.08 -7.99 -13.18
C ARG A 229 -2.49 -7.72 -12.72
N ALA A 230 -2.67 -7.33 -11.46
CA ALA A 230 -3.98 -6.99 -10.91
C ALA A 230 -4.53 -5.72 -11.55
N TRP A 231 -3.69 -4.68 -11.67
CA TRP A 231 -4.03 -3.45 -12.36
C TRP A 231 -4.43 -3.69 -13.83
N LYS A 232 -3.62 -4.46 -14.57
CA LYS A 232 -3.93 -4.82 -15.96
C LYS A 232 -5.29 -5.50 -16.10
N ARG A 233 -5.66 -6.42 -15.21
CA ARG A 233 -7.00 -7.05 -15.23
C ARG A 233 -8.12 -6.03 -15.03
N GLY A 234 -7.93 -5.06 -14.11
CA GLY A 234 -8.89 -3.97 -13.91
C GLY A 234 -9.04 -3.10 -15.14
N VAL A 235 -7.91 -2.68 -15.73
CA VAL A 235 -7.89 -1.88 -16.97
C VAL A 235 -8.49 -2.65 -18.15
N GLU A 236 -8.25 -3.95 -18.26
CA GLU A 236 -8.87 -4.78 -19.30
C GLU A 236 -10.38 -4.86 -19.19
N GLN A 237 -10.90 -4.96 -17.96
CA GLN A 237 -12.33 -4.91 -17.73
C GLN A 237 -12.88 -3.53 -18.07
N PHE A 238 -12.28 -2.47 -17.55
CA PHE A 238 -12.64 -1.09 -17.87
C PHE A 238 -12.67 -0.84 -19.39
N ALA A 239 -11.62 -1.27 -20.11
CA ALA A 239 -11.53 -1.08 -21.55
C ALA A 239 -12.64 -1.81 -22.34
N ARG A 240 -13.06 -2.99 -21.86
CA ARG A 240 -14.22 -3.71 -22.44
C ARG A 240 -15.52 -2.95 -22.19
N ASP A 241 -15.73 -2.51 -20.96
CA ASP A 241 -16.96 -1.83 -20.55
C ASP A 241 -17.13 -0.48 -21.27
N GLU A 242 -16.01 0.20 -21.56
CA GLU A 242 -15.97 1.48 -22.28
C GLU A 242 -15.83 1.35 -23.81
N GLY A 243 -15.78 0.14 -24.34
CA GLY A 243 -15.63 -0.08 -25.79
C GLY A 243 -14.31 0.41 -26.38
N LEU A 244 -13.22 0.45 -25.59
CA LEU A 244 -11.92 0.94 -26.04
C LEU A 244 -11.24 -0.01 -27.03
N THR A 245 -10.59 0.56 -28.02
CA THR A 245 -9.78 -0.20 -29.00
C THR A 245 -8.55 -0.84 -28.33
N PRO A 246 -7.96 -1.91 -28.91
CA PRO A 246 -6.74 -2.51 -28.40
C PRO A 246 -5.55 -1.53 -28.27
N ARG A 247 -5.48 -0.51 -29.15
CA ARG A 247 -4.45 0.53 -29.08
C ARG A 247 -4.66 1.43 -27.86
N GLN A 248 -5.88 1.91 -27.65
CA GLN A 248 -6.27 2.74 -26.50
C GLN A 248 -6.04 1.99 -25.19
N ARG A 249 -6.46 0.72 -25.12
CA ARG A 249 -6.22 -0.14 -23.95
C ARG A 249 -4.74 -0.24 -23.61
N ARG A 250 -3.86 -0.46 -24.61
CA ARG A 250 -2.41 -0.50 -24.40
C ARG A 250 -1.85 0.82 -23.87
N ALA A 251 -2.39 1.94 -24.31
CA ALA A 251 -1.98 3.27 -23.85
C ALA A 251 -2.23 3.49 -22.35
N LEU A 252 -3.24 2.83 -21.78
CA LEU A 252 -3.55 2.88 -20.33
C LEU A 252 -2.57 2.09 -19.44
N TYR A 253 -1.69 1.25 -20.02
CA TYR A 253 -0.73 0.43 -19.27
C TYR A 253 0.58 1.15 -18.92
N GLY A 254 0.56 2.45 -18.72
CA GLY A 254 1.75 3.20 -18.31
C GLY A 254 2.40 2.64 -17.04
N LYS A 255 3.71 2.83 -16.92
CA LYS A 255 4.54 2.30 -15.82
C LYS A 255 4.98 3.36 -14.81
N ARG A 256 4.36 4.52 -14.80
CA ARG A 256 4.76 5.59 -13.88
C ARG A 256 4.18 5.38 -12.49
N LEU A 257 4.89 5.83 -11.49
CA LEU A 257 4.41 5.91 -10.12
C LEU A 257 3.34 7.00 -10.00
N SER A 258 2.47 6.94 -9.00
CA SER A 258 1.58 8.06 -8.66
C SER A 258 2.40 9.20 -8.03
N THR A 259 1.83 10.40 -7.95
CA THR A 259 2.51 11.54 -7.33
C THR A 259 2.88 11.26 -5.88
N SER A 260 1.97 10.67 -5.10
CA SER A 260 2.27 10.27 -3.72
C SER A 260 3.34 9.19 -3.66
N ASP A 261 3.31 8.20 -4.56
CA ASP A 261 4.32 7.15 -4.62
C ASP A 261 5.71 7.75 -4.90
N GLU A 262 5.82 8.68 -5.86
CA GLU A 262 7.09 9.37 -6.13
C GLU A 262 7.60 10.17 -4.93
N MET A 263 6.70 10.90 -4.24
CA MET A 263 7.04 11.65 -3.03
C MET A 263 7.53 10.71 -1.93
N GLY A 264 6.80 9.60 -1.69
CA GLY A 264 7.15 8.60 -0.69
C GLY A 264 8.49 7.91 -0.98
N VAL A 265 8.72 7.50 -2.23
CA VAL A 265 10.01 6.91 -2.65
C VAL A 265 11.16 7.89 -2.43
N ARG A 266 10.99 9.16 -2.77
CA ARG A 266 12.02 10.19 -2.53
C ARG A 266 12.28 10.40 -1.04
N SER A 267 11.24 10.46 -0.22
CA SER A 267 11.35 10.62 1.24
C SER A 267 12.04 9.40 1.85
N PHE A 268 11.59 8.20 1.53
CA PHE A 268 12.22 6.94 1.93
C PHE A 268 13.70 6.90 1.55
N SER A 269 14.04 7.26 0.31
CA SER A 269 15.43 7.28 -0.16
C SER A 269 16.30 8.23 0.65
N LYS A 270 15.81 9.43 1.00
CA LYS A 270 16.53 10.39 1.87
C LYS A 270 16.73 9.84 3.28
N ARG A 271 15.70 9.25 3.89
CA ARG A 271 15.80 8.62 5.22
C ARG A 271 16.81 7.49 5.22
N LEU A 272 16.70 6.62 4.22
CA LEU A 272 17.58 5.47 4.10
C LEU A 272 19.05 5.90 3.89
N ALA A 273 19.28 6.97 3.13
CA ALA A 273 20.62 7.54 2.92
C ALA A 273 21.25 8.06 4.23
N SER A 274 20.46 8.54 5.18
CA SER A 274 20.91 8.97 6.52
C SER A 274 20.97 7.83 7.54
N SER A 275 20.47 6.65 7.20
CA SER A 275 20.41 5.48 8.08
C SER A 275 21.79 4.81 8.24
N PRO A 276 22.10 4.21 9.41
CA PRO A 276 23.26 3.34 9.61
C PRO A 276 23.36 2.17 8.61
N LEU A 277 22.23 1.78 7.97
CA LEU A 277 22.18 0.78 6.91
C LEU A 277 22.94 1.21 5.65
N CYS A 278 23.02 2.52 5.36
CA CYS A 278 23.70 3.06 4.18
C CYS A 278 25.24 2.93 4.19
N GLY A 279 25.84 2.53 5.30
CA GLY A 279 27.26 2.18 5.35
C GLY A 279 27.64 0.98 4.46
N ALA A 280 26.69 0.27 3.90
CA ALA A 280 26.91 -0.73 2.86
C ALA A 280 26.74 -0.05 1.49
N GLY A 281 27.83 0.23 0.77
CA GLY A 281 27.85 0.95 -0.52
C GLY A 281 26.86 0.45 -1.59
N LEU A 282 26.39 -0.80 -1.48
CA LEU A 282 25.36 -1.39 -2.34
C LEU A 282 24.01 -0.69 -2.20
N LEU A 283 23.58 -0.33 -0.98
CA LEU A 283 22.31 0.33 -0.74
C LEU A 283 22.30 1.73 -1.35
N ARG A 284 23.43 2.44 -1.25
CA ARG A 284 23.62 3.76 -1.88
C ARG A 284 23.50 3.66 -3.40
N ALA A 285 24.14 2.67 -4.03
CA ALA A 285 24.06 2.46 -5.47
C ALA A 285 22.63 2.10 -5.96
N VAL A 286 21.81 1.47 -5.12
CA VAL A 286 20.40 1.21 -5.42
C VAL A 286 19.57 2.49 -5.30
N LEU A 287 19.78 3.28 -4.25
CA LEU A 287 19.06 4.53 -4.04
C LEU A 287 19.35 5.56 -5.15
N ASP A 288 20.63 5.68 -5.57
CA ASP A 288 21.04 6.57 -6.68
C ASP A 288 20.38 6.20 -8.02
N ARG A 289 19.80 5.00 -8.15
CA ARG A 289 19.05 4.57 -9.34
C ARG A 289 17.54 4.75 -9.21
N LEU A 290 17.03 4.95 -8.00
CA LEU A 290 15.60 5.16 -7.74
C LEU A 290 15.22 6.65 -7.67
N THR A 291 16.20 7.51 -7.51
CA THR A 291 16.08 8.99 -7.52
C THR A 291 16.49 9.58 -8.86
#